data_b5e027159fc57dcc2891b9de73342d7f
#
_entry.id   b5e027159fc57dcc2891b9de73342d7f
#
_cell.length_a   1.000
_cell.length_b   1.000
_cell.length_c   1.000
_cell.angle_alpha   90.00
_cell.angle_beta   90.00
_cell.angle_gamma   90.00
#
_symmetry.space_group_name_H-M   'P 1'
#
loop_
_entity.id
_entity.type
_entity.pdbx_description
1 polymer ?
#
loop_
_entity_poly.entity_id
_entity_poly.type
_entity_poly.pdbx_seq_one_letter_code
_entity_poly.pdbx_strand_id
1 'polypeptide(L)'
;MAFLLAVSSYNAKAQRFSLSTNLLDYACLGTFNAECSYSVSRRWTLTLGAQYNPFTYRKGRTDQFQLRQQSYSFGARLWPWHTWSGWWMAGKIQYQEYNYGGILSRQTEEGDRAGVGLYTGYTYMVSPHFNVEFGLGGWTGLDKFCRYSCQQCGLLEVSGKKWFVLPDDIMIALVYVF
;
A
#
# COMPACT_ATOMS: atom_id res chain seq x y z
N MET A 1 -41.37 -34.33 28.40
CA MET A 1 -39.91 -34.18 28.28
C MET A 1 -39.65 -33.23 27.10
N ALA A 2 -39.60 -31.92 27.40
CA ALA A 2 -39.47 -30.86 26.39
C ALA A 2 -38.02 -30.49 26.24
N PHE A 3 -37.44 -30.77 25.10
CA PHE A 3 -36.07 -30.40 24.75
C PHE A 3 -36.07 -28.93 24.31
N LEU A 4 -35.67 -28.05 25.19
CA LEU A 4 -35.42 -26.64 24.91
C LEU A 4 -34.17 -26.56 23.99
N LEU A 5 -34.42 -26.42 22.69
CA LEU A 5 -33.39 -25.97 21.75
C LEU A 5 -33.12 -24.49 22.06
N ALA A 6 -32.11 -24.23 22.86
CA ALA A 6 -31.49 -22.92 22.97
C ALA A 6 -30.78 -22.64 21.63
N VAL A 7 -31.50 -22.02 20.71
CA VAL A 7 -30.90 -21.39 19.55
C VAL A 7 -30.13 -20.18 20.07
N SER A 8 -28.85 -20.38 20.33
CA SER A 8 -27.92 -19.28 20.52
C SER A 8 -27.93 -18.48 19.23
N SER A 9 -28.66 -17.38 19.21
CA SER A 9 -28.57 -16.35 18.20
C SER A 9 -27.15 -15.78 18.28
N TYR A 10 -26.25 -16.38 17.51
CA TYR A 10 -25.02 -15.72 17.13
C TYR A 10 -25.45 -14.45 16.40
N ASN A 11 -25.37 -13.31 17.10
CA ASN A 11 -25.43 -12.03 16.43
C ASN A 11 -24.33 -12.05 15.39
N ALA A 12 -24.68 -12.23 14.14
CA ALA A 12 -23.79 -12.04 13.00
C ALA A 12 -23.41 -10.56 13.02
N LYS A 13 -22.38 -10.22 13.76
CA LYS A 13 -21.76 -8.88 13.68
C LYS A 13 -21.29 -8.77 12.25
N ALA A 14 -21.93 -7.88 11.48
CA ALA A 14 -21.48 -7.59 10.14
C ALA A 14 -19.99 -7.26 10.22
N GLN A 15 -19.18 -8.00 9.48
CA GLN A 15 -17.74 -7.83 9.39
C GLN A 15 -17.45 -6.41 8.92
N ARG A 16 -16.87 -5.58 9.79
CA ARG A 16 -16.68 -4.16 9.52
C ARG A 16 -15.24 -3.75 9.33
N PHE A 17 -14.32 -4.55 9.83
CA PHE A 17 -12.88 -4.26 9.75
C PHE A 17 -12.19 -5.31 8.92
N SER A 18 -11.18 -4.87 8.18
CA SER A 18 -10.21 -5.77 7.60
C SER A 18 -8.79 -5.24 7.78
N LEU A 19 -7.86 -6.18 7.82
CA LEU A 19 -6.42 -5.94 7.78
C LEU A 19 -5.88 -6.67 6.57
N SER A 20 -5.11 -5.98 5.76
CA SER A 20 -4.49 -6.56 4.58
C SER A 20 -3.00 -6.26 4.50
N THR A 21 -2.30 -7.12 3.78
CA THR A 21 -0.89 -6.95 3.46
C THR A 21 -0.63 -7.38 2.02
N ASN A 22 0.11 -6.57 1.27
CA ASN A 22 0.50 -6.85 -0.11
C ASN A 22 1.75 -7.72 -0.14
N LEU A 23 1.66 -8.90 -0.73
CA LEU A 23 2.76 -9.85 -0.81
C LEU A 23 3.87 -9.40 -1.77
N LEU A 24 3.52 -8.65 -2.82
CA LEU A 24 4.49 -8.19 -3.80
C LEU A 24 5.45 -7.15 -3.22
N ASP A 25 5.03 -6.36 -2.26
CA ASP A 25 5.90 -5.38 -1.59
C ASP A 25 7.04 -6.06 -0.83
N TYR A 26 6.81 -7.24 -0.27
CA TYR A 26 7.89 -8.02 0.35
C TYR A 26 8.90 -8.51 -0.66
N ALA A 27 8.48 -8.81 -1.90
CA ALA A 27 9.40 -9.14 -2.99
C ALA A 27 10.19 -7.91 -3.47
N CYS A 28 9.64 -6.69 -3.29
CA CYS A 28 10.31 -5.43 -3.57
C CYS A 28 11.26 -5.02 -2.45
N LEU A 29 12.38 -5.75 -2.33
CA LEU A 29 13.45 -5.49 -1.35
C LEU A 29 12.98 -5.45 0.10
N GLY A 30 11.96 -6.27 0.44
CA GLY A 30 11.49 -6.44 1.82
C GLY A 30 10.69 -5.26 2.37
N THR A 31 9.92 -4.57 1.55
CA THR A 31 9.04 -3.47 2.01
C THR A 31 7.92 -4.01 2.88
N PHE A 32 7.90 -3.64 4.16
CA PHE A 32 6.80 -3.91 5.07
C PHE A 32 5.61 -3.04 4.72
N ASN A 33 4.41 -3.63 4.74
CA ASN A 33 3.18 -2.90 4.46
C ASN A 33 2.00 -3.45 5.26
N ALA A 34 1.05 -2.59 5.55
CA ALA A 34 -0.22 -2.94 6.14
C ALA A 34 -1.29 -1.92 5.72
N GLU A 35 -2.48 -2.39 5.43
CA GLU A 35 -3.65 -1.56 5.18
C GLU A 35 -4.80 -2.01 6.07
N CYS A 36 -5.35 -1.08 6.86
CA CYS A 36 -6.58 -1.26 7.61
C CYS A 36 -7.75 -0.69 6.82
N SER A 37 -8.87 -1.39 6.79
CA SER A 37 -10.08 -0.88 6.15
C SER A 37 -11.28 -1.01 7.07
N TYR A 38 -12.18 -0.03 6.97
CA TYR A 38 -13.42 0.04 7.74
C TYR A 38 -14.62 0.17 6.80
N SER A 39 -15.59 -0.71 6.92
CA SER A 39 -16.84 -0.67 6.16
C SER A 39 -17.80 0.36 6.75
N VAL A 40 -17.96 1.48 6.05
CA VAL A 40 -18.89 2.56 6.41
C VAL A 40 -20.31 2.22 5.96
N SER A 41 -20.43 1.55 4.83
CA SER A 41 -21.71 1.09 4.28
C SER A 41 -21.52 -0.20 3.48
N ARG A 42 -22.62 -0.75 2.95
CA ARG A 42 -22.60 -1.98 2.12
C ARG A 42 -21.71 -1.90 0.89
N ARG A 43 -21.36 -0.69 0.44
CA ARG A 43 -20.60 -0.46 -0.80
C ARG A 43 -19.38 0.43 -0.61
N TRP A 44 -19.15 0.97 0.58
CA TRP A 44 -18.06 1.89 0.84
C TRP A 44 -17.21 1.45 2.02
N THR A 45 -15.92 1.42 1.80
CA THR A 45 -14.92 1.24 2.85
C THR A 45 -13.95 2.41 2.85
N LEU A 46 -13.52 2.84 4.03
CA LEU A 46 -12.39 3.73 4.22
C LEU A 46 -11.14 2.89 4.43
N THR A 47 -10.03 3.32 3.89
CA THR A 47 -8.74 2.63 3.97
C THR A 47 -7.67 3.53 4.55
N LEU A 48 -6.80 2.96 5.36
CA LEU A 48 -5.61 3.61 5.92
C LEU A 48 -4.44 2.65 5.73
N GLY A 49 -3.45 3.05 4.96
CA GLY A 49 -2.29 2.23 4.62
C GLY A 49 -0.99 2.86 5.10
N ALA A 50 -0.03 2.01 5.42
CA ALA A 50 1.34 2.39 5.70
C ALA A 50 2.30 1.38 5.06
N GLN A 51 3.43 1.90 4.54
CA GLN A 51 4.53 1.09 4.01
C GLN A 51 5.84 1.62 4.59
N TYR A 52 6.77 0.71 4.84
CA TYR A 52 8.07 1.03 5.40
C TYR A 52 9.16 0.10 4.89
N ASN A 53 10.21 0.69 4.33
CA ASN A 53 11.41 -0.04 3.92
C ASN A 53 12.65 0.69 4.46
N PRO A 54 13.31 0.18 5.50
CA PRO A 54 14.51 0.78 6.07
C PRO A 54 15.81 0.29 5.42
N PHE A 55 15.76 -0.66 4.49
CA PHE A 55 16.94 -1.43 4.11
C PHE A 55 17.88 -0.71 3.16
N THR A 56 19.17 -0.81 3.47
CA THR A 56 20.29 -0.46 2.60
C THR A 56 21.13 -1.71 2.42
N TYR A 57 21.32 -2.12 1.19
CA TYR A 57 22.04 -3.34 0.84
C TYR A 57 23.50 -3.02 0.46
N ARG A 58 24.44 -3.89 0.83
CA ARG A 58 25.88 -3.77 0.56
C ARG A 58 26.47 -2.45 1.02
N LYS A 59 26.08 -2.00 2.20
CA LYS A 59 26.53 -0.73 2.80
C LYS A 59 28.06 -0.62 2.81
N GLY A 60 28.57 0.53 2.34
CA GLY A 60 30.01 0.81 2.30
C GLY A 60 30.75 0.26 1.09
N ARG A 61 30.08 -0.40 0.15
CA ARG A 61 30.68 -0.89 -1.10
C ARG A 61 30.32 0.02 -2.27
N THR A 62 31.12 -0.08 -3.34
CA THR A 62 30.89 0.69 -4.58
C THR A 62 29.60 0.30 -5.33
N ASP A 63 29.05 -0.89 -5.02
CA ASP A 63 27.82 -1.46 -5.52
C ASP A 63 26.67 -1.42 -4.49
N GLN A 64 26.72 -0.49 -3.54
CA GLN A 64 25.64 -0.25 -2.59
C GLN A 64 24.36 0.14 -3.34
N PHE A 65 23.25 -0.45 -2.94
CA PHE A 65 21.94 -0.03 -3.41
C PHE A 65 20.93 0.08 -2.26
N GLN A 66 19.98 0.97 -2.41
CA GLN A 66 18.97 1.22 -1.39
C GLN A 66 17.63 1.59 -2.02
N LEU A 67 16.57 1.12 -1.35
CA LEU A 67 15.19 1.43 -1.65
C LEU A 67 14.50 1.79 -0.33
N ARG A 68 15.03 2.83 0.33
CA ARG A 68 14.43 3.27 1.59
C ARG A 68 13.21 4.10 1.30
N GLN A 69 12.10 3.74 1.94
CA GLN A 69 10.85 4.49 1.78
C GLN A 69 9.97 4.36 3.01
N GLN A 70 9.18 5.39 3.21
CA GLN A 70 8.11 5.43 4.17
C GLN A 70 6.91 6.10 3.52
N SER A 71 5.77 5.43 3.47
CA SER A 71 4.57 6.01 2.88
C SER A 71 3.35 5.79 3.73
N TYR A 72 2.43 6.74 3.63
CA TYR A 72 1.14 6.73 4.29
C TYR A 72 0.07 7.05 3.26
N SER A 73 -1.02 6.31 3.31
CA SER A 73 -2.16 6.53 2.43
C SER A 73 -3.46 6.52 3.20
N PHE A 74 -4.38 7.36 2.77
CA PHE A 74 -5.76 7.37 3.22
C PHE A 74 -6.68 7.42 2.01
N GLY A 75 -7.74 6.61 2.00
CA GLY A 75 -8.61 6.53 0.85
C GLY A 75 -9.99 6.01 1.14
N ALA A 76 -10.76 5.95 0.07
CA ALA A 76 -12.08 5.34 0.06
C ALA A 76 -12.17 4.34 -1.10
N ARG A 77 -12.80 3.19 -0.85
CA ARG A 77 -12.98 2.12 -1.82
C ARG A 77 -14.48 1.90 -2.05
N LEU A 78 -14.86 1.87 -3.30
CA LEU A 78 -16.23 1.60 -3.75
C LEU A 78 -16.33 0.16 -4.25
N TRP A 79 -17.34 -0.53 -3.79
CA TRP A 79 -17.68 -1.89 -4.15
C TRP A 79 -19.03 -1.89 -4.91
N PRO A 80 -19.07 -2.27 -6.19
CA PRO A 80 -20.32 -2.29 -6.95
C PRO A 80 -21.42 -3.17 -6.35
N TRP A 81 -21.02 -4.28 -5.69
CA TRP A 81 -21.98 -5.21 -5.07
C TRP A 81 -21.95 -5.15 -3.55
N HIS A 82 -20.98 -5.80 -2.92
CA HIS A 82 -20.82 -5.85 -1.46
C HIS A 82 -19.38 -5.63 -1.08
N THR A 83 -19.16 -5.05 0.10
CA THR A 83 -17.83 -4.95 0.70
C THR A 83 -17.20 -6.32 0.85
N TRP A 84 -15.88 -6.36 0.63
CA TRP A 84 -15.03 -7.55 0.77
C TRP A 84 -15.23 -8.63 -0.31
N SER A 85 -15.96 -8.36 -1.38
CA SER A 85 -16.17 -9.35 -2.45
C SER A 85 -16.31 -8.74 -3.83
N GLY A 86 -15.66 -9.32 -4.82
CA GLY A 86 -15.75 -8.95 -6.22
C GLY A 86 -14.94 -7.71 -6.60
N TRP A 87 -15.37 -7.02 -7.64
CA TRP A 87 -14.68 -5.83 -8.14
C TRP A 87 -14.77 -4.64 -7.18
N TRP A 88 -13.73 -3.84 -7.16
CA TRP A 88 -13.69 -2.59 -6.42
C TRP A 88 -12.87 -1.51 -7.16
N MET A 89 -13.16 -0.27 -6.84
CA MET A 89 -12.42 0.91 -7.26
C MET A 89 -12.09 1.74 -6.03
N ALA A 90 -10.91 2.35 -6.00
CA ALA A 90 -10.46 3.17 -4.86
C ALA A 90 -9.82 4.48 -5.31
N GLY A 91 -10.04 5.53 -4.54
CA GLY A 91 -9.27 6.75 -4.58
C GLY A 91 -8.48 6.89 -3.28
N LYS A 92 -7.20 7.22 -3.38
CA LYS A 92 -6.31 7.43 -2.22
C LYS A 92 -5.60 8.78 -2.33
N ILE A 93 -5.39 9.43 -1.20
CA ILE A 93 -4.35 10.45 -1.03
C ILE A 93 -3.15 9.77 -0.40
N GLN A 94 -1.95 10.12 -0.84
CA GLN A 94 -0.73 9.44 -0.44
C GLN A 94 0.40 10.44 -0.23
N TYR A 95 1.18 10.20 0.80
CA TYR A 95 2.45 10.85 1.09
C TYR A 95 3.54 9.81 1.18
N GLN A 96 4.70 10.09 0.59
CA GLN A 96 5.84 9.19 0.58
C GLN A 96 7.13 9.98 0.74
N GLU A 97 7.93 9.57 1.70
CA GLU A 97 9.36 9.90 1.79
C GLU A 97 10.17 8.76 1.18
N TYR A 98 11.13 9.09 0.35
CA TYR A 98 11.94 8.09 -0.32
C TYR A 98 13.42 8.47 -0.42
N ASN A 99 14.26 7.45 -0.47
CA ASN A 99 15.68 7.59 -0.75
C ASN A 99 16.12 6.36 -1.55
N TYR A 100 16.24 6.56 -2.87
CA TYR A 100 16.58 5.53 -3.83
C TYR A 100 17.97 5.75 -4.38
N GLY A 101 18.78 4.71 -4.45
CA GLY A 101 20.10 4.80 -5.03
C GLY A 101 20.73 3.46 -5.39
N GLY A 102 21.55 3.46 -6.41
CA GLY A 102 22.32 2.28 -6.80
C GLY A 102 21.55 1.18 -7.53
N ILE A 103 20.25 1.39 -7.87
CA ILE A 103 19.43 0.37 -8.54
C ILE A 103 19.65 0.40 -10.06
N LEU A 104 19.48 1.56 -10.68
CA LEU A 104 19.64 1.75 -12.13
C LEU A 104 20.88 2.61 -12.46
N SER A 105 21.31 3.45 -11.56
CA SER A 105 22.48 4.33 -11.70
C SER A 105 23.19 4.48 -10.36
N ARG A 106 24.41 5.02 -10.38
CA ARG A 106 25.16 5.34 -9.15
C ARG A 106 24.60 6.56 -8.42
N GLN A 107 23.73 7.32 -9.05
CA GLN A 107 23.09 8.48 -8.44
C GLN A 107 22.11 8.06 -7.36
N THR A 108 21.97 8.90 -6.36
CA THR A 108 20.95 8.75 -5.31
C THR A 108 19.97 9.89 -5.42
N GLU A 109 18.71 9.57 -5.34
CA GLU A 109 17.62 10.55 -5.30
C GLU A 109 16.83 10.35 -4.01
N GLU A 110 16.69 11.41 -3.24
CA GLU A 110 15.84 11.45 -2.07
C GLU A 110 14.82 12.57 -2.21
N GLY A 111 13.67 12.40 -1.58
CA GLY A 111 12.63 13.41 -1.65
C GLY A 111 11.34 13.01 -0.98
N ASP A 112 10.41 13.95 -1.07
CA ASP A 112 9.06 13.87 -0.53
C ASP A 112 8.04 13.99 -1.65
N ARG A 113 7.15 13.01 -1.74
CA ARG A 113 6.06 12.98 -2.72
C ARG A 113 4.72 13.08 -2.01
N ALA A 114 3.83 13.89 -2.56
CA ALA A 114 2.45 13.94 -2.13
C ALA A 114 1.52 14.01 -3.34
N GLY A 115 0.45 13.23 -3.30
CA GLY A 115 -0.44 13.17 -4.45
C GLY A 115 -1.70 12.37 -4.21
N VAL A 116 -2.39 12.07 -5.31
CA VAL A 116 -3.62 11.31 -5.36
C VAL A 116 -3.47 10.13 -6.29
N GLY A 117 -4.11 9.02 -5.98
CA GLY A 117 -4.07 7.81 -6.76
C GLY A 117 -5.45 7.22 -7.02
N LEU A 118 -5.55 6.49 -8.12
CA LEU A 118 -6.71 5.69 -8.49
C LEU A 118 -6.30 4.23 -8.66
N TYR A 119 -7.10 3.34 -8.09
CA TYR A 119 -6.82 1.92 -8.01
C TYR A 119 -8.07 1.14 -8.36
N THR A 120 -7.89 -0.02 -8.91
CA THR A 120 -8.97 -0.97 -9.16
C THR A 120 -8.48 -2.38 -8.94
N GLY A 121 -9.38 -3.26 -8.58
CA GLY A 121 -9.02 -4.65 -8.36
C GLY A 121 -10.21 -5.55 -8.15
N TYR A 122 -9.88 -6.78 -7.84
CA TYR A 122 -10.84 -7.85 -7.59
C TYR A 122 -10.48 -8.60 -6.32
N THR A 123 -11.46 -8.79 -5.45
CA THR A 123 -11.35 -9.58 -4.22
C THR A 123 -11.99 -10.93 -4.41
N TYR A 124 -11.18 -11.97 -4.26
CA TYR A 124 -11.63 -13.36 -4.26
C TYR A 124 -11.81 -13.84 -2.81
N MET A 125 -13.02 -14.18 -2.45
CA MET A 125 -13.35 -14.70 -1.12
C MET A 125 -12.95 -16.18 -1.03
N VAL A 126 -11.94 -16.48 -0.23
CA VAL A 126 -11.49 -17.84 0.04
C VAL A 126 -12.29 -18.45 1.19
N SER A 127 -12.56 -17.65 2.21
CA SER A 127 -13.38 -18.03 3.37
C SER A 127 -14.09 -16.79 3.93
N PRO A 128 -15.03 -16.94 4.88
CA PRO A 128 -15.71 -15.79 5.48
C PRO A 128 -14.78 -14.74 6.08
N HIS A 129 -13.60 -15.15 6.54
CA HIS A 129 -12.62 -14.27 7.16
C HIS A 129 -11.36 -14.03 6.32
N PHE A 130 -11.16 -14.79 5.25
CA PHE A 130 -9.92 -14.75 4.47
C PHE A 130 -10.19 -14.52 2.99
N ASN A 131 -9.63 -13.44 2.46
CA ASN A 131 -9.76 -13.08 1.05
C ASN A 131 -8.37 -12.89 0.44
N VAL A 132 -8.30 -13.04 -0.88
CA VAL A 132 -7.15 -12.68 -1.70
C VAL A 132 -7.58 -11.56 -2.63
N GLU A 133 -6.82 -10.47 -2.65
CA GLU A 133 -7.07 -9.32 -3.51
C GLU A 133 -6.02 -9.21 -4.60
N PHE A 134 -6.48 -8.93 -5.80
CA PHE A 134 -5.66 -8.59 -6.95
C PHE A 134 -6.01 -7.16 -7.36
N GLY A 135 -5.02 -6.33 -7.57
CA GLY A 135 -5.28 -4.95 -7.93
C GLY A 135 -4.13 -4.30 -8.66
N LEU A 136 -4.45 -3.21 -9.28
CA LEU A 136 -3.48 -2.34 -9.92
C LEU A 136 -3.93 -0.88 -9.78
N GLY A 137 -2.98 0.01 -9.76
CA GLY A 137 -3.28 1.42 -9.66
C GLY A 137 -2.10 2.30 -10.02
N GLY A 138 -2.35 3.58 -10.00
CA GLY A 138 -1.33 4.59 -10.21
C GLY A 138 -1.67 5.86 -9.46
N TRP A 139 -0.65 6.65 -9.19
CA TRP A 139 -0.80 7.92 -8.52
C TRP A 139 0.02 9.02 -9.16
N THR A 140 -0.37 10.24 -8.88
CA THR A 140 0.21 11.43 -9.45
C THR A 140 0.22 12.55 -8.42
N GLY A 141 1.18 13.44 -8.52
CA GLY A 141 1.30 14.54 -7.58
C GLY A 141 2.58 15.33 -7.73
N LEU A 142 2.98 15.98 -6.66
CA LEU A 142 4.18 16.80 -6.57
C LEU A 142 5.28 16.06 -5.83
N ASP A 143 6.47 16.13 -6.40
CA ASP A 143 7.70 15.55 -5.86
C ASP A 143 8.71 16.67 -5.62
N LYS A 144 9.20 16.79 -4.39
CA LYS A 144 10.35 17.62 -4.04
C LYS A 144 11.53 16.69 -3.91
N PHE A 145 12.52 16.82 -4.76
CA PHE A 145 13.64 15.90 -4.82
C PHE A 145 14.98 16.61 -4.68
N CYS A 146 15.93 15.88 -4.14
CA CYS A 146 17.36 16.19 -4.14
C CYS A 146 18.11 15.01 -4.74
N ARG A 147 18.97 15.28 -5.71
CA ARG A 147 19.78 14.26 -6.39
C ARG A 147 21.25 14.47 -6.07
N TYR A 148 21.92 13.38 -5.75
CA TYR A 148 23.34 13.34 -5.41
C TYR A 148 24.09 12.49 -6.43
N SER A 149 25.30 12.91 -6.77
CA SER A 149 26.14 12.24 -7.79
C SER A 149 26.56 10.84 -7.37
N CYS A 150 26.65 10.58 -6.07
CA CYS A 150 26.96 9.27 -5.51
C CYS A 150 26.31 9.08 -4.13
N GLN A 151 26.26 7.85 -3.67
CA GLN A 151 25.59 7.47 -2.42
C GLN A 151 26.33 7.91 -1.14
N GLN A 152 27.62 8.21 -1.23
CA GLN A 152 28.46 8.51 -0.07
C GLN A 152 29.10 9.90 -0.12
N CYS A 153 29.10 10.57 -1.26
CA CYS A 153 29.85 11.82 -1.43
C CYS A 153 29.10 13.07 -0.93
N GLY A 154 27.77 12.98 -0.69
CA GLY A 154 26.99 14.11 -0.22
C GLY A 154 26.97 15.33 -1.16
N LEU A 155 27.50 15.19 -2.39
CA LEU A 155 27.56 16.28 -3.36
C LEU A 155 26.21 16.44 -4.04
N LEU A 156 25.48 17.50 -3.68
CA LEU A 156 24.21 17.85 -4.28
C LEU A 156 24.41 18.25 -5.74
N GLU A 157 23.79 17.55 -6.66
CA GLU A 157 23.86 17.82 -8.09
C GLU A 157 22.68 18.68 -8.55
N VAL A 158 21.47 18.28 -8.18
CA VAL A 158 20.25 18.99 -8.56
C VAL A 158 19.23 18.88 -7.43
N SER A 159 18.50 19.95 -7.19
CA SER A 159 17.32 19.94 -6.34
C SER A 159 16.17 20.69 -7.02
N GLY A 160 14.93 20.27 -6.79
CA GLY A 160 13.81 20.91 -7.43
C GLY A 160 12.47 20.29 -7.05
N LYS A 161 11.45 20.77 -7.77
CA LYS A 161 10.10 20.21 -7.72
C LYS A 161 9.72 19.71 -9.10
N LYS A 162 9.13 18.55 -9.17
CA LYS A 162 8.62 17.97 -10.42
C LYS A 162 7.22 17.41 -10.21
N TRP A 163 6.43 17.39 -11.26
CA TRP A 163 5.20 16.62 -11.29
C TRP A 163 5.55 15.19 -11.67
N PHE A 164 4.90 14.22 -11.05
CA PHE A 164 5.11 12.82 -11.38
C PHE A 164 3.79 12.10 -11.68
N VAL A 165 3.89 11.06 -12.48
CA VAL A 165 2.85 10.04 -12.70
C VAL A 165 3.55 8.70 -12.60
N LEU A 166 3.16 7.89 -11.64
CA LEU A 166 3.77 6.58 -11.41
C LEU A 166 2.70 5.49 -11.34
N PRO A 167 2.96 4.31 -11.96
CA PRO A 167 2.28 3.10 -11.53
C PRO A 167 2.70 2.85 -10.08
N ASP A 168 1.74 2.58 -9.22
CA ASP A 168 2.02 2.41 -7.80
C ASP A 168 1.88 0.94 -7.40
N ASP A 169 0.67 0.48 -7.29
CA ASP A 169 0.41 -0.84 -6.76
C ASP A 169 0.02 -1.82 -7.87
N ILE A 170 0.93 -2.75 -8.18
CA ILE A 170 0.52 -4.08 -8.62
C ILE A 170 0.36 -4.87 -7.33
N MET A 171 -0.85 -5.26 -7.00
CA MET A 171 -1.18 -5.80 -5.68
C MET A 171 -1.62 -7.25 -5.77
N ILE A 172 -1.00 -8.09 -4.96
CA ILE A 172 -1.51 -9.41 -4.55
C ILE A 172 -1.53 -9.39 -3.03
N ALA A 173 -2.70 -9.14 -2.45
CA ALA A 173 -2.82 -8.94 -1.01
C ALA A 173 -3.59 -10.07 -0.34
N LEU A 174 -3.16 -10.41 0.86
CA LEU A 174 -3.92 -11.21 1.79
C LEU A 174 -4.74 -10.29 2.69
N VAL A 175 -6.03 -10.57 2.81
CA VAL A 175 -6.98 -9.77 3.57
C VAL A 175 -7.65 -10.63 4.62
N TYR A 176 -7.57 -10.20 5.87
CA TYR A 176 -8.32 -10.81 6.97
C TYR A 176 -9.45 -9.88 7.38
N VAL A 177 -10.67 -10.40 7.44
CA VAL A 177 -11.90 -9.66 7.75
C VAL A 177 -12.45 -10.11 9.11
N PHE A 178 -12.68 -9.13 10.01
CA PHE A 178 -13.13 -9.34 11.39
C PHE A 178 -14.63 -9.18 11.55
#